data_816d91962c8b4dc67c574ccf74f2da6f
#
_entry.id   816d91962c8b4dc67c574ccf74f2da6f
#
_cell.length_a   1.000
_cell.length_b   1.000
_cell.length_c   1.000
_cell.angle_alpha   90.00
_cell.angle_beta   90.00
_cell.angle_gamma   90.00
#
_symmetry.space_group_name_H-M   'P 1'
#
loop_
_entity.id
_entity.type
_entity.pdbx_description
1 polymer ?
#
loop_
_entity_poly.entity_id
_entity_poly.type
_entity_poly.pdbx_seq_one_letter_code
_entity_poly.pdbx_strand_id
1 'polypeptide(L)'
;ASLMAESWIFEPRTHGHGNVSFGLGAKAPTGSHTIASQFYTASGAVDFPADQTIEPGDGGWAILLESQAFRQITERTFAYAVGSYMVSPKAHSDVQTAPNSGTYWSVPDVYSARVGAAFDVLPDQGLTMSLGARADGIPRHDLIGGGDETAIKRTADVFFVDPGLSLVRGHGTFTLSVPYRVAVNRKKSVYEERTNSLNGGGFAKYLVFASYSHRL
;
A
#
# COMPACT_ATOMS: atom_id res chain seq x y z
N ALA A 1 -11.56 2.35 -8.35
CA ALA A 1 -12.04 0.98 -8.16
C ALA A 1 -10.95 -0.02 -8.55
N SER A 2 -10.90 -1.18 -7.88
CA SER A 2 -9.99 -2.28 -8.23
C SER A 2 -10.75 -3.60 -8.22
N LEU A 3 -10.27 -4.54 -9.03
CA LEU A 3 -10.74 -5.91 -9.08
C LEU A 3 -9.52 -6.82 -8.99
N MET A 4 -9.59 -7.88 -8.19
CA MET A 4 -8.53 -8.86 -8.04
C MET A 4 -9.11 -10.27 -8.06
N ALA A 5 -8.41 -11.19 -8.71
CA ALA A 5 -8.64 -12.62 -8.62
C ALA A 5 -7.45 -13.25 -7.89
N GLU A 6 -7.73 -14.11 -6.93
CA GLU A 6 -6.72 -14.79 -6.13
C GLU A 6 -6.98 -16.30 -6.15
N SER A 7 -5.91 -17.09 -6.15
CA SER A 7 -5.99 -18.55 -6.13
C SER A 7 -4.90 -19.15 -5.24
N TRP A 8 -5.26 -20.15 -4.47
CA TRP A 8 -4.31 -20.98 -3.75
C TRP A 8 -3.61 -21.94 -4.71
N ILE A 9 -2.29 -22.14 -4.51
CA ILE A 9 -1.50 -23.11 -5.33
C ILE A 9 -1.90 -24.53 -5.01
N PHE A 10 -2.07 -24.82 -3.72
CA PHE A 10 -2.44 -26.14 -3.27
C PHE A 10 -3.90 -26.17 -2.81
N GLU A 11 -4.55 -27.32 -2.93
CA GLU A 11 -5.94 -27.50 -2.47
C GLU A 11 -6.05 -27.17 -0.97
N PRO A 12 -6.82 -26.14 -0.57
CA PRO A 12 -6.88 -25.68 0.83
C PRO A 12 -7.34 -26.76 1.82
N ARG A 13 -8.20 -27.68 1.39
CA ARG A 13 -8.72 -28.76 2.24
C ARG A 13 -7.64 -29.77 2.65
N THR A 14 -6.61 -29.95 1.81
CA THR A 14 -5.53 -30.92 2.04
C THR A 14 -4.26 -30.26 2.56
N HIS A 15 -4.14 -28.94 2.46
CA HIS A 15 -2.95 -28.15 2.83
C HIS A 15 -3.25 -27.14 3.95
N GLY A 16 -4.04 -27.55 4.95
CA GLY A 16 -4.40 -26.72 6.10
C GLY A 16 -3.23 -26.30 7.00
N HIS A 17 -2.09 -27.00 6.94
CA HIS A 17 -0.89 -26.68 7.72
C HIS A 17 0.06 -25.69 7.01
N GLY A 18 -0.20 -25.34 5.77
CA GLY A 18 0.58 -24.37 5.02
C GLY A 18 0.17 -24.31 3.55
N ASN A 19 0.06 -23.11 3.03
CA ASN A 19 -0.31 -22.89 1.63
C ASN A 19 0.26 -21.57 1.14
N VAL A 20 0.24 -21.37 -0.18
CA VAL A 20 0.63 -20.14 -0.85
C VAL A 20 -0.46 -19.78 -1.84
N SER A 21 -0.82 -18.52 -1.93
CA SER A 21 -1.72 -17.99 -2.96
C SER A 21 -1.06 -16.89 -3.77
N PHE A 22 -1.56 -16.69 -4.97
CA PHE A 22 -1.24 -15.56 -5.82
C PHE A 22 -2.52 -14.87 -6.29
N GLY A 23 -2.46 -13.54 -6.30
CA GLY A 23 -3.49 -12.66 -6.80
C GLY A 23 -2.98 -11.82 -7.97
N LEU A 24 -3.85 -11.64 -8.96
CA LEU A 24 -3.67 -10.72 -10.07
C LEU A 24 -4.90 -9.84 -10.19
N GLY A 25 -4.69 -8.55 -10.29
CA GLY A 25 -5.78 -7.59 -10.36
C GLY A 25 -5.47 -6.38 -11.22
N ALA A 26 -6.45 -5.51 -11.35
CA ALA A 26 -6.34 -4.24 -12.03
C ALA A 26 -7.01 -3.13 -11.21
N LYS A 27 -6.39 -1.96 -11.18
CA LYS A 27 -6.95 -0.72 -10.65
C LYS A 27 -7.37 0.15 -11.82
N ALA A 28 -8.62 0.64 -11.79
CA ALA A 28 -9.13 1.63 -12.74
C ALA A 28 -9.08 3.05 -12.13
N PRO A 29 -8.82 4.10 -12.91
CA PRO A 29 -8.72 5.49 -12.46
C PRO A 29 -10.10 6.11 -12.23
N THR A 30 -10.90 5.53 -11.35
CA THR A 30 -12.28 5.96 -11.06
C THR A 30 -12.38 7.00 -9.94
N GLY A 31 -11.32 7.24 -9.18
CA GLY A 31 -11.24 8.31 -8.21
C GLY A 31 -10.93 9.65 -8.87
N SER A 32 -11.51 10.74 -8.37
CA SER A 32 -11.12 12.09 -8.80
C SER A 32 -9.67 12.36 -8.39
N HIS A 33 -8.93 13.04 -9.25
CA HIS A 33 -7.55 13.48 -9.01
C HIS A 33 -7.33 14.96 -9.37
N THR A 34 -8.42 15.69 -9.55
CA THR A 34 -8.42 17.10 -9.95
C THR A 34 -9.43 17.92 -9.14
N ILE A 35 -9.67 17.53 -7.88
CA ILE A 35 -10.61 18.26 -7.01
C ILE A 35 -10.06 19.66 -6.78
N ALA A 36 -10.84 20.68 -7.16
CA ALA A 36 -10.44 22.07 -7.00
C ALA A 36 -10.31 22.43 -5.51
N SER A 37 -9.22 23.11 -5.18
CA SER A 37 -8.99 23.75 -3.89
C SER A 37 -8.37 25.12 -4.10
N GLN A 38 -8.31 25.94 -3.05
CA GLN A 38 -7.66 27.24 -3.14
C GLN A 38 -6.16 27.10 -2.84
N PHE A 39 -5.34 27.51 -3.81
CA PHE A 39 -3.91 27.61 -3.65
C PHE A 39 -3.51 29.08 -3.48
N TYR A 40 -2.80 29.39 -2.39
CA TYR A 40 -2.44 30.76 -2.05
C TYR A 40 -1.06 31.12 -2.64
N THR A 41 -1.04 32.12 -3.51
CA THR A 41 0.18 32.67 -4.11
C THR A 41 0.46 34.08 -3.56
N ALA A 42 1.62 34.62 -3.87
CA ALA A 42 1.93 36.03 -3.50
C ALA A 42 0.97 37.06 -4.11
N SER A 43 0.31 36.70 -5.22
CA SER A 43 -0.69 37.55 -5.91
C SER A 43 -2.14 37.27 -5.50
N GLY A 44 -2.38 36.35 -4.56
CA GLY A 44 -3.70 35.99 -4.06
C GLY A 44 -4.04 34.52 -4.19
N ALA A 45 -5.28 34.16 -3.88
CA ALA A 45 -5.80 32.81 -4.01
C ALA A 45 -6.13 32.49 -5.48
N VAL A 46 -5.76 31.32 -5.94
CA VAL A 46 -6.11 30.78 -7.26
C VAL A 46 -6.74 29.39 -7.09
N ASP A 47 -7.71 29.06 -7.92
CA ASP A 47 -8.27 27.71 -7.95
C ASP A 47 -7.25 26.76 -8.60
N PHE A 48 -6.91 25.69 -7.88
CA PHE A 48 -5.92 24.73 -8.32
C PHE A 48 -6.27 23.35 -7.75
N PRO A 49 -5.93 22.23 -8.40
CA PRO A 49 -6.15 20.90 -7.84
C PRO A 49 -5.48 20.73 -6.47
N ALA A 50 -6.17 20.05 -5.57
CA ALA A 50 -5.64 19.72 -4.25
C ALA A 50 -4.35 18.87 -4.34
N ASP A 51 -3.59 18.81 -3.24
CA ASP A 51 -2.41 17.92 -3.19
C ASP A 51 -2.85 16.46 -3.41
N GLN A 52 -2.23 15.79 -4.36
CA GLN A 52 -2.59 14.43 -4.76
C GLN A 52 -2.58 13.41 -3.62
N THR A 53 -1.90 13.69 -2.51
CA THR A 53 -1.90 12.81 -1.33
C THR A 53 -3.24 12.77 -0.58
N ILE A 54 -4.12 13.75 -0.81
CA ILE A 54 -5.46 13.82 -0.21
C ILE A 54 -6.57 13.57 -1.23
N GLU A 55 -6.21 13.42 -2.50
CA GLU A 55 -7.15 13.10 -3.56
C GLU A 55 -7.58 11.62 -3.52
N PRO A 56 -8.85 11.28 -3.84
CA PRO A 56 -9.31 9.90 -3.86
C PRO A 56 -8.78 9.07 -5.04
N GLY A 57 -8.06 9.68 -5.97
CA GLY A 57 -7.45 9.04 -7.14
C GLY A 57 -6.15 9.71 -7.55
N ASP A 58 -5.38 9.00 -8.37
CA ASP A 58 -4.13 9.47 -8.97
C ASP A 58 -4.21 9.59 -10.50
N GLY A 59 -5.38 9.27 -11.08
CA GLY A 59 -5.63 9.33 -12.51
C GLY A 59 -4.95 8.22 -13.33
N GLY A 60 -4.37 7.20 -12.69
CA GLY A 60 -3.65 6.12 -13.35
C GLY A 60 -4.34 4.75 -13.26
N TRP A 61 -4.20 3.95 -14.33
CA TRP A 61 -4.42 2.51 -14.31
C TRP A 61 -3.24 1.83 -13.61
N ALA A 62 -3.49 0.70 -12.96
CA ALA A 62 -2.42 -0.11 -12.43
C ALA A 62 -2.75 -1.61 -12.49
N ILE A 63 -1.69 -2.43 -12.54
CA ILE A 63 -1.75 -3.88 -12.34
C ILE A 63 -1.43 -4.15 -10.88
N LEU A 64 -2.24 -5.00 -10.25
CA LEU A 64 -2.07 -5.41 -8.85
C LEU A 64 -1.55 -6.85 -8.83
N LEU A 65 -0.44 -7.05 -8.15
CA LEU A 65 0.13 -8.36 -7.87
C LEU A 65 0.10 -8.58 -6.37
N GLU A 66 -0.38 -9.73 -5.93
CA GLU A 66 -0.43 -10.10 -4.52
C GLU A 66 0.05 -11.54 -4.33
N SER A 67 0.70 -11.80 -3.22
CA SER A 67 1.00 -13.15 -2.78
C SER A 67 0.85 -13.25 -1.28
N GLN A 68 0.35 -14.35 -0.80
CA GLN A 68 0.32 -14.67 0.62
C GLN A 68 0.69 -16.12 0.86
N ALA A 69 1.34 -16.36 1.98
CA ALA A 69 1.73 -17.68 2.41
C ALA A 69 1.54 -17.80 3.93
N PHE A 70 1.22 -19.00 4.37
CA PHE A 70 1.23 -19.32 5.78
C PHE A 70 1.79 -20.73 5.98
N ARG A 71 2.35 -20.96 7.18
CA ARG A 71 2.78 -22.28 7.62
C ARG A 71 2.53 -22.44 9.11
N GLN A 72 1.90 -23.52 9.49
CA GLN A 72 1.76 -23.94 10.87
C GLN A 72 3.12 -24.43 11.40
N ILE A 73 3.57 -23.83 12.49
CA ILE A 73 4.84 -24.18 13.16
C ILE A 73 4.59 -25.09 14.36
N THR A 74 3.55 -24.78 15.12
CA THR A 74 3.04 -25.62 16.22
C THR A 74 1.52 -25.72 16.12
N GLU A 75 0.86 -26.48 16.99
CA GLU A 75 -0.61 -26.58 17.00
C GLU A 75 -1.32 -25.20 17.13
N ARG A 76 -0.65 -24.20 17.72
CA ARG A 76 -1.24 -22.86 17.96
C ARG A 76 -0.45 -21.73 17.32
N THR A 77 0.64 -22.01 16.64
CA THR A 77 1.51 -20.96 16.07
C THR A 77 1.61 -21.11 14.58
N PHE A 78 1.42 -20.00 13.87
CA PHE A 78 1.54 -19.93 12.42
C PHE A 78 2.56 -18.84 12.04
N ALA A 79 3.46 -19.13 11.12
CA ALA A 79 4.21 -18.12 10.40
C ALA A 79 3.40 -17.67 9.18
N TYR A 80 3.53 -16.41 8.81
CA TYR A 80 2.88 -15.86 7.62
C TYR A 80 3.79 -14.89 6.88
N ALA A 81 3.56 -14.77 5.57
CA ALA A 81 4.13 -13.75 4.71
C ALA A 81 3.06 -13.26 3.75
N VAL A 82 2.97 -11.95 3.54
CA VAL A 82 2.08 -11.30 2.57
C VAL A 82 2.89 -10.27 1.82
N GLY A 83 2.71 -10.20 0.51
CA GLY A 83 3.35 -9.20 -0.34
C GLY A 83 2.39 -8.70 -1.40
N SER A 84 2.44 -7.42 -1.70
CA SER A 84 1.71 -6.80 -2.80
C SER A 84 2.61 -5.84 -3.56
N TYR A 85 2.38 -5.74 -4.85
CA TYR A 85 3.03 -4.77 -5.73
C TYR A 85 2.00 -4.22 -6.72
N MET A 86 1.92 -2.90 -6.80
CA MET A 86 1.10 -2.18 -7.76
C MET A 86 2.01 -1.60 -8.84
N VAL A 87 1.87 -2.07 -10.07
CA VAL A 87 2.57 -1.56 -11.24
C VAL A 87 1.72 -0.48 -11.89
N SER A 88 2.22 0.75 -11.95
CA SER A 88 1.54 1.92 -12.51
C SER A 88 2.24 2.39 -13.78
N PRO A 89 1.76 2.04 -15.00
CA PRO A 89 2.45 2.38 -16.24
C PRO A 89 2.45 3.88 -16.58
N LYS A 90 1.53 4.65 -15.98
CA LYS A 90 1.41 6.09 -16.22
C LYS A 90 2.45 6.85 -15.40
N ALA A 91 3.32 7.61 -16.06
CA ALA A 91 4.43 8.31 -15.42
C ALA A 91 3.97 9.45 -14.46
N HIS A 92 2.92 10.21 -14.83
CA HIS A 92 2.42 11.32 -14.02
C HIS A 92 0.88 11.47 -14.12
N SER A 93 0.29 12.13 -13.14
CA SER A 93 -1.16 12.29 -13.00
C SER A 93 -1.79 13.36 -13.91
N ASP A 94 -1.00 14.07 -14.71
CA ASP A 94 -1.38 15.28 -15.47
C ASP A 94 -1.74 16.49 -14.57
N VAL A 95 -1.56 16.37 -13.26
CA VAL A 95 -1.76 17.44 -12.29
C VAL A 95 -0.41 18.03 -11.90
N GLN A 96 -0.26 19.34 -12.09
CA GLN A 96 0.95 20.05 -11.66
C GLN A 96 1.03 20.17 -10.14
N THR A 97 2.24 20.32 -9.61
CA THR A 97 2.49 20.44 -8.17
C THR A 97 2.18 21.84 -7.63
N ALA A 98 2.17 22.85 -8.51
CA ALA A 98 1.75 24.22 -8.26
C ALA A 98 1.34 24.87 -9.59
N PRO A 99 0.56 25.96 -9.57
CA PRO A 99 0.16 26.67 -10.80
C PRO A 99 1.38 27.03 -11.66
N ASN A 100 1.35 26.63 -12.93
CA ASN A 100 2.39 26.92 -13.93
C ASN A 100 3.81 26.43 -13.56
N SER A 101 3.94 25.43 -12.67
CA SER A 101 5.24 24.91 -12.25
C SER A 101 5.95 24.08 -13.33
N GLY A 102 5.21 23.53 -14.29
CA GLY A 102 5.75 22.58 -15.27
C GLY A 102 6.18 21.24 -14.63
N THR A 103 5.94 21.06 -13.35
CA THR A 103 6.27 19.85 -12.58
C THR A 103 4.98 19.14 -12.17
N TYR A 104 4.92 17.83 -12.37
CA TYR A 104 3.72 17.03 -12.17
C TYR A 104 3.85 16.09 -10.98
N TRP A 105 2.74 15.61 -10.44
CA TRP A 105 2.72 14.50 -9.50
C TRP A 105 2.91 13.19 -10.26
N SER A 106 3.79 12.33 -9.77
CA SER A 106 3.96 10.97 -10.30
C SER A 106 2.77 10.09 -9.93
N VAL A 107 2.47 9.10 -10.78
CA VAL A 107 1.63 7.94 -10.46
C VAL A 107 2.56 6.76 -10.21
N PRO A 108 3.10 6.61 -9.00
CA PRO A 108 4.19 5.68 -8.74
C PRO A 108 3.72 4.24 -8.60
N ASP A 109 4.65 3.31 -8.82
CA ASP A 109 4.54 1.98 -8.27
C ASP A 109 4.52 2.03 -6.74
N VAL A 110 3.80 1.09 -6.13
CA VAL A 110 3.74 0.96 -4.66
C VAL A 110 3.88 -0.49 -4.28
N TYR A 111 4.64 -0.78 -3.24
CA TYR A 111 4.73 -2.12 -2.68
C TYR A 111 4.44 -2.15 -1.19
N SER A 112 3.97 -3.31 -0.74
CA SER A 112 3.84 -3.64 0.68
C SER A 112 4.30 -5.09 0.90
N ALA A 113 5.03 -5.31 1.97
CA ALA A 113 5.41 -6.65 2.40
C ALA A 113 5.24 -6.78 3.92
N ARG A 114 4.74 -7.92 4.37
CA ARG A 114 4.51 -8.23 5.78
C ARG A 114 4.92 -9.65 6.07
N VAL A 115 5.72 -9.86 7.11
CA VAL A 115 6.09 -11.19 7.60
C VAL A 115 5.93 -11.23 9.11
N GLY A 116 5.53 -12.36 9.66
CA GLY A 116 5.35 -12.47 11.10
C GLY A 116 4.90 -13.86 11.57
N ALA A 117 4.50 -13.87 12.83
CA ALA A 117 3.89 -15.03 13.45
C ALA A 117 2.53 -14.65 14.06
N ALA A 118 1.63 -15.60 14.05
CA ALA A 118 0.32 -15.53 14.68
C ALA A 118 0.18 -16.67 15.70
N PHE A 119 -0.46 -16.39 16.82
CA PHE A 119 -0.66 -17.32 17.91
C PHE A 119 -2.14 -17.35 18.32
N ASP A 120 -2.72 -18.56 18.35
CA ASP A 120 -4.10 -18.78 18.81
C ASP A 120 -4.16 -18.70 20.33
N VAL A 121 -4.58 -17.55 20.84
CA VAL A 121 -4.65 -17.23 22.27
C VAL A 121 -5.82 -17.95 22.93
N LEU A 122 -6.98 -17.89 22.30
CA LEU A 122 -8.23 -18.52 22.74
C LEU A 122 -8.86 -19.29 21.57
N PRO A 123 -8.36 -20.52 21.27
CA PRO A 123 -8.82 -21.28 20.09
C PRO A 123 -10.33 -21.51 20.08
N ASP A 124 -10.92 -21.85 21.22
CA ASP A 124 -12.37 -22.09 21.36
C ASP A 124 -13.21 -20.82 21.09
N GLN A 125 -12.60 -19.66 21.25
CA GLN A 125 -13.23 -18.38 20.96
C GLN A 125 -12.83 -17.82 19.60
N GLY A 126 -11.93 -18.49 18.86
CA GLY A 126 -11.42 -18.05 17.57
C GLY A 126 -10.58 -16.78 17.64
N LEU A 127 -9.91 -16.53 18.78
CA LEU A 127 -9.07 -15.33 18.99
C LEU A 127 -7.60 -15.67 18.73
N THR A 128 -7.01 -14.97 17.76
CA THR A 128 -5.62 -15.06 17.35
C THR A 128 -4.94 -13.70 17.50
N MET A 129 -3.75 -13.65 18.07
CA MET A 129 -2.87 -12.47 18.07
C MET A 129 -1.73 -12.67 17.09
N SER A 130 -1.26 -11.59 16.50
CA SER A 130 -0.10 -11.63 15.58
C SER A 130 0.89 -10.52 15.89
N LEU A 131 2.16 -10.78 15.58
CA LEU A 131 3.23 -9.81 15.58
C LEU A 131 4.08 -10.01 14.34
N GLY A 132 4.32 -8.94 13.61
CA GLY A 132 5.10 -8.97 12.38
C GLY A 132 5.96 -7.76 12.17
N ALA A 133 6.78 -7.83 11.13
CA ALA A 133 7.43 -6.71 10.49
C ALA A 133 6.70 -6.39 9.19
N ARG A 134 6.53 -5.11 8.90
CA ARG A 134 5.94 -4.61 7.65
C ARG A 134 6.87 -3.60 7.01
N ALA A 135 6.97 -3.65 5.69
CA ALA A 135 7.65 -2.67 4.87
C ALA A 135 6.70 -2.18 3.78
N ASP A 136 6.47 -0.88 3.73
CA ASP A 136 5.73 -0.22 2.66
C ASP A 136 6.66 0.72 1.91
N GLY A 137 6.49 0.86 0.61
CA GLY A 137 7.35 1.76 -0.12
C GLY A 137 6.87 2.19 -1.49
N ILE A 138 7.50 3.26 -1.94
CA ILE A 138 7.43 3.79 -3.30
C ILE A 138 8.84 3.69 -3.86
N PRO A 139 9.09 2.82 -4.86
CA PRO A 139 10.42 2.63 -5.41
C PRO A 139 10.88 3.88 -6.17
N ARG A 140 12.20 4.06 -6.28
CA ARG A 140 12.79 5.14 -7.06
C ARG A 140 12.45 5.03 -8.55
N HIS A 141 12.51 3.82 -9.09
CA HIS A 141 12.17 3.50 -10.47
C HIS A 141 10.94 2.58 -10.47
N ASP A 142 9.98 2.89 -11.31
CA ASP A 142 8.84 2.02 -11.55
C ASP A 142 9.24 0.90 -12.52
N LEU A 143 8.56 -0.24 -12.47
CA LEU A 143 8.83 -1.36 -13.37
C LEU A 143 8.49 -1.03 -14.82
N ILE A 144 7.44 -0.24 -15.03
CA ILE A 144 6.97 0.19 -16.36
C ILE A 144 6.66 1.68 -16.26
N GLY A 145 7.20 2.49 -17.16
CA GLY A 145 7.05 3.95 -17.09
C GLY A 145 7.96 4.57 -16.04
N GLY A 146 7.54 5.62 -15.38
CA GLY A 146 8.19 6.20 -14.19
C GLY A 146 9.51 6.91 -14.41
N GLY A 147 9.92 7.14 -15.63
CA GLY A 147 11.14 7.88 -15.99
C GLY A 147 10.91 9.35 -16.28
N ASP A 148 9.72 9.89 -15.97
CA ASP A 148 9.40 11.28 -16.25
C ASP A 148 10.23 12.21 -15.37
N GLU A 149 11.05 13.00 -16.04
CA GLU A 149 11.98 13.95 -15.43
C GLU A 149 11.26 15.18 -14.83
N THR A 150 9.98 15.34 -15.16
CA THR A 150 9.13 16.43 -14.67
C THR A 150 8.20 15.98 -13.54
N ALA A 151 8.20 14.72 -13.17
CA ALA A 151 7.31 14.17 -12.17
C ALA A 151 7.97 14.04 -10.78
N ILE A 152 7.31 14.59 -9.76
CA ILE A 152 7.70 14.46 -8.36
C ILE A 152 7.16 13.14 -7.81
N LYS A 153 8.06 12.31 -7.29
CA LYS A 153 7.79 11.05 -6.62
C LYS A 153 8.31 11.09 -5.18
N ARG A 154 7.47 10.77 -4.22
CA ARG A 154 7.85 10.73 -2.79
C ARG A 154 8.43 9.36 -2.41
N THR A 155 9.59 9.02 -2.95
CA THR A 155 10.23 7.71 -2.80
C THR A 155 10.72 7.48 -1.37
N ALA A 156 10.34 6.35 -0.79
CA ALA A 156 10.81 5.91 0.51
C ALA A 156 10.53 4.43 0.73
N ASP A 157 11.30 3.80 1.62
CA ASP A 157 10.95 2.55 2.28
C ASP A 157 10.60 2.87 3.74
N VAL A 158 9.45 2.43 4.20
CA VAL A 158 8.96 2.68 5.56
C VAL A 158 8.78 1.34 6.27
N PHE A 159 9.37 1.20 7.44
CA PHE A 159 9.37 -0.05 8.19
C PHE A 159 8.55 0.09 9.46
N PHE A 160 7.77 -0.95 9.75
CA PHE A 160 6.87 -0.99 10.91
C PHE A 160 7.04 -2.29 11.69
N VAL A 161 6.83 -2.21 12.99
CA VAL A 161 6.40 -3.35 13.81
C VAL A 161 4.88 -3.39 13.74
N ASP A 162 4.32 -4.56 13.46
CA ASP A 162 2.91 -4.71 13.09
C ASP A 162 2.20 -5.72 14.01
N PRO A 163 1.73 -5.29 15.19
CA PRO A 163 0.84 -6.07 16.02
C PRO A 163 -0.55 -6.16 15.39
N GLY A 164 -1.18 -7.32 15.55
CA GLY A 164 -2.50 -7.57 15.02
C GLY A 164 -3.33 -8.51 15.90
N LEU A 165 -4.62 -8.48 15.66
CA LEU A 165 -5.64 -9.31 16.29
C LEU A 165 -6.62 -9.81 15.24
N SER A 166 -7.00 -11.08 15.34
CA SER A 166 -8.06 -11.67 14.51
C SER A 166 -9.06 -12.39 15.39
N LEU A 167 -10.34 -12.21 15.09
CA LEU A 167 -11.45 -12.88 15.77
C LEU A 167 -12.33 -13.55 14.73
N VAL A 168 -12.40 -14.88 14.79
CA VAL A 168 -13.28 -15.69 13.94
C VAL A 168 -14.55 -16.07 14.72
N ARG A 169 -15.72 -15.75 14.18
CA ARG A 169 -17.01 -16.10 14.76
C ARG A 169 -17.95 -16.62 13.68
N GLY A 170 -18.24 -17.92 13.73
CA GLY A 170 -19.04 -18.57 12.69
C GLY A 170 -18.42 -18.35 11.30
N HIS A 171 -19.15 -17.70 10.41
CA HIS A 171 -18.72 -17.37 9.06
C HIS A 171 -18.01 -16.01 8.96
N GLY A 172 -17.96 -15.24 10.05
CA GLY A 172 -17.36 -13.90 10.08
C GLY A 172 -15.93 -13.92 10.63
N THR A 173 -15.07 -13.11 10.05
CA THR A 173 -13.72 -12.84 10.54
C THR A 173 -13.52 -11.33 10.65
N PHE A 174 -13.21 -10.85 11.84
CA PHE A 174 -12.77 -9.48 12.09
C PHE A 174 -11.26 -9.48 12.30
N THR A 175 -10.57 -8.53 11.66
CA THR A 175 -9.13 -8.32 11.87
C THR A 175 -8.84 -6.87 12.20
N LEU A 176 -7.88 -6.66 13.09
CA LEU A 176 -7.33 -5.35 13.46
C LEU A 176 -5.81 -5.44 13.44
N SER A 177 -5.16 -4.47 12.82
CA SER A 177 -3.69 -4.33 12.82
C SER A 177 -3.33 -2.88 13.02
N VAL A 178 -2.30 -2.63 13.85
CA VAL A 178 -1.86 -1.27 14.22
C VAL A 178 -0.35 -1.15 14.00
N PRO A 179 0.12 -1.11 12.74
CA PRO A 179 1.53 -0.94 12.44
C PRO A 179 2.09 0.35 13.05
N TYR A 180 3.19 0.23 13.79
CA TYR A 180 3.93 1.33 14.38
C TYR A 180 5.27 1.50 13.65
N ARG A 181 5.49 2.68 13.06
CA ARG A 181 6.70 2.99 12.28
C ARG A 181 7.95 3.01 13.16
N VAL A 182 8.94 2.23 12.77
CA VAL A 182 10.25 2.15 13.44
C VAL A 182 11.36 2.81 12.64
N ALA A 183 11.27 2.83 11.30
CA ALA A 183 12.27 3.46 10.45
C ALA A 183 11.66 4.00 9.15
N VAL A 184 12.33 4.99 8.57
CA VAL A 184 12.07 5.51 7.22
C VAL A 184 13.39 5.66 6.50
N ASN A 185 13.49 5.09 5.31
CA ASN A 185 14.61 5.26 4.42
C ASN A 185 14.15 6.10 3.21
N ARG A 186 14.33 7.41 3.28
CA ARG A 186 13.98 8.35 2.21
C ARG A 186 15.06 8.31 1.13
N LYS A 187 14.65 8.14 -0.10
CA LYS A 187 15.51 8.17 -1.29
C LYS A 187 15.14 9.36 -2.16
N LYS A 188 16.09 9.91 -2.91
CA LYS A 188 15.79 10.90 -3.95
C LYS A 188 15.12 10.20 -5.13
N SER A 189 14.04 10.81 -5.65
CA SER A 189 13.46 10.43 -6.94
C SER A 189 14.38 10.87 -8.10
N VAL A 190 14.10 10.43 -9.32
CA VAL A 190 14.85 10.85 -10.51
C VAL A 190 14.81 12.36 -10.69
N TYR A 191 13.63 12.96 -10.53
CA TYR A 191 13.44 14.42 -10.58
C TYR A 191 14.28 15.14 -9.51
N GLU A 192 14.24 14.67 -8.25
CA GLU A 192 14.97 15.29 -7.13
C GLU A 192 16.49 15.21 -7.30
N GLU A 193 17.01 14.16 -7.92
CA GLU A 193 18.45 14.08 -8.22
C GLU A 193 18.86 15.08 -9.29
N ARG A 194 18.09 15.20 -10.37
CA ARG A 194 18.40 16.10 -11.48
C ARG A 194 18.30 17.57 -11.09
N THR A 195 17.30 17.91 -10.27
CA THR A 195 17.09 19.29 -9.80
C THR A 195 17.87 19.63 -8.55
N ASN A 196 18.60 18.65 -7.99
CA ASN A 196 19.26 18.73 -6.68
C ASN A 196 18.32 19.24 -5.57
N SER A 197 17.03 18.88 -5.65
CA SER A 197 16.01 19.22 -4.69
C SER A 197 15.75 18.03 -3.74
N LEU A 198 15.00 18.29 -2.68
CA LEU A 198 14.43 17.25 -1.80
C LEU A 198 13.02 17.69 -1.44
N ASN A 199 12.04 17.00 -1.99
CA ASN A 199 10.65 17.26 -1.66
C ASN A 199 10.29 16.52 -0.37
N GLY A 200 9.71 17.26 0.57
CA GLY A 200 9.25 16.67 1.83
C GLY A 200 8.18 15.62 1.61
N GLY A 201 8.22 14.56 2.39
CA GLY A 201 7.16 13.55 2.48
C GLY A 201 6.91 13.24 3.94
N GLY A 202 5.66 13.37 4.38
CA GLY A 202 5.23 12.93 5.71
C GLY A 202 4.84 11.46 5.66
N PHE A 203 5.33 10.67 6.63
CA PHE A 203 4.90 9.27 6.79
C PHE A 203 4.24 9.12 8.15
N ALA A 204 3.07 8.51 8.19
CA ALA A 204 2.33 8.30 9.42
C ALA A 204 3.18 7.54 10.45
N LYS A 205 3.08 7.92 11.72
CA LYS A 205 3.78 7.25 12.82
C LYS A 205 3.13 5.90 13.14
N TYR A 206 1.83 5.79 12.97
CA TYR A 206 1.06 4.56 13.09
C TYR A 206 -0.07 4.56 12.06
N LEU A 207 -0.50 3.37 11.70
CA LEU A 207 -1.66 3.12 10.83
C LEU A 207 -2.64 2.26 11.61
N VAL A 208 -3.91 2.29 11.23
CA VAL A 208 -4.93 1.40 11.79
C VAL A 208 -5.65 0.75 10.62
N PHE A 209 -5.57 -0.57 10.54
CA PHE A 209 -6.31 -1.37 9.57
C PHE A 209 -7.33 -2.21 10.30
N ALA A 210 -8.59 -2.03 9.96
CA ALA A 210 -9.69 -2.86 10.43
C ALA A 210 -10.42 -3.44 9.23
N SER A 211 -10.67 -4.74 9.25
CA SER A 211 -11.45 -5.38 8.20
C SER A 211 -12.44 -6.39 8.78
N TYR A 212 -13.52 -6.58 8.05
CA TYR A 212 -14.47 -7.64 8.30
C TYR A 212 -14.70 -8.41 7.01
N SER A 213 -14.60 -9.72 7.08
CA SER A 213 -14.93 -10.62 5.98
C SER A 213 -16.00 -11.61 6.40
N HIS A 214 -16.89 -11.97 5.48
CA HIS A 214 -17.94 -12.96 5.70
C HIS A 214 -17.83 -14.03 4.63
N ARG A 215 -17.81 -15.29 5.05
CA ARG A 215 -17.81 -16.43 4.14
C ARG A 215 -19.27 -16.82 3.85
N LEU A 216 -19.60 -16.87 2.58
CA LEU A 216 -20.93 -17.30 2.09
C LEU A 216 -21.09 -18.81 2.11
#